data_c02b31447bd0b393a5436b0eb552e982
#
_entry.id   c02b31447bd0b393a5436b0eb552e982
#
_cell.length_a   1.000
_cell.length_b   1.000
_cell.length_c   1.000
_cell.angle_alpha   90.00
_cell.angle_beta   90.00
_cell.angle_gamma   90.00
#
_symmetry.space_group_name_H-M   'P 1'
#
loop_
_entity.id
_entity.type
_entity.pdbx_description
1 polymer ?
#
loop_
_entity_poly.entity_id
_entity_poly.type
_entity_poly.pdbx_seq_one_letter_code
_entity_poly.pdbx_strand_id
1 'polypeptide(L)'
;GGPGAGTSPIYQKFFDPKKYHLIMFDQRGCGKSKPYGETKENTTSDLISDINLILDNFSIDKINIYGGSWGSTLALLYAENNPERVATLTLRGVFLCRSDDIKWFYQHGASEIYPHYWEKYLSIVSESKRNDILSAYYEMIHSSDETTSKRACKEWSLWEGRSSCLLPSNEVIDAFDECAISLAKIESH
;
A
#
# COMPACT_ATOMS: atom_id res chain seq x y z
N GLY A 1 -0.53 -2.06 6.14
CA GLY A 1 -0.32 -0.84 5.38
C GLY A 1 -0.54 -1.05 3.90
N GLY A 2 -0.16 -0.06 3.09
CA GLY A 2 -0.28 -0.10 1.63
C GLY A 2 0.54 -1.23 1.00
N PRO A 3 0.17 -1.73 -0.17
CA PRO A 3 0.99 -2.69 -0.87
C PRO A 3 2.34 -2.03 -1.19
N GLY A 4 3.44 -2.74 -0.94
CA GLY A 4 4.78 -2.16 -1.17
C GLY A 4 5.39 -1.34 -0.02
N ALA A 5 4.64 -0.99 1.03
CA ALA A 5 5.16 -0.18 2.14
C ALA A 5 5.95 -0.98 3.20
N GLY A 6 5.69 -2.27 3.33
CA GLY A 6 6.29 -3.09 4.39
C GLY A 6 5.65 -2.89 5.77
N THR A 7 6.24 -3.52 6.78
CA THR A 7 5.80 -3.44 8.18
C THR A 7 6.54 -2.35 8.96
N SER A 8 5.89 -1.80 9.97
CA SER A 8 6.51 -0.86 10.90
C SER A 8 6.49 -1.40 12.34
N PRO A 9 7.60 -1.28 13.09
CA PRO A 9 7.66 -1.71 14.49
C PRO A 9 6.62 -1.03 15.40
N ILE A 10 6.07 0.11 14.99
CA ILE A 10 5.05 0.82 15.78
C ILE A 10 3.80 -0.03 16.01
N TYR A 11 3.47 -0.93 15.08
CA TYR A 11 2.30 -1.80 15.20
C TYR A 11 2.40 -2.78 16.39
N GLN A 12 3.62 -3.12 16.83
CA GLN A 12 3.82 -3.97 18.01
C GLN A 12 3.25 -3.33 19.28
N LYS A 13 3.24 -1.99 19.34
CA LYS A 13 2.75 -1.24 20.52
C LYS A 13 1.23 -1.35 20.72
N PHE A 14 0.49 -1.79 19.70
CA PHE A 14 -0.97 -1.95 19.82
C PHE A 14 -1.40 -3.26 20.48
N PHE A 15 -0.47 -4.19 20.68
CA PHE A 15 -0.77 -5.53 21.16
C PHE A 15 0.03 -5.87 22.42
N ASP A 16 -0.66 -6.33 23.47
CA ASP A 16 -0.02 -6.81 24.69
C ASP A 16 0.67 -8.17 24.40
N PRO A 17 2.01 -8.25 24.48
CA PRO A 17 2.74 -9.47 24.17
C PRO A 17 2.46 -10.63 25.14
N LYS A 18 1.81 -10.37 26.29
CA LYS A 18 1.36 -11.40 27.22
C LYS A 18 0.06 -12.06 26.79
N LYS A 19 -0.69 -11.43 25.87
CA LYS A 19 -2.02 -11.90 25.43
C LYS A 19 -2.03 -12.32 23.96
N TYR A 20 -1.10 -11.81 23.15
CA TYR A 20 -1.09 -12.00 21.71
C TYR A 20 0.26 -12.52 21.22
N HIS A 21 0.21 -13.53 20.36
CA HIS A 21 1.32 -13.85 19.48
C HIS A 21 1.14 -13.03 18.20
N LEU A 22 1.94 -11.99 18.02
CA LEU A 22 1.84 -11.08 16.88
C LEU A 22 2.72 -11.57 15.74
N ILE A 23 2.10 -11.83 14.59
CA ILE A 23 2.80 -12.14 13.34
C ILE A 23 2.72 -10.91 12.44
N MET A 24 3.87 -10.37 12.08
CA MET A 24 4.00 -9.29 11.11
C MET A 24 4.93 -9.76 10.00
N PHE A 25 4.51 -9.55 8.75
CA PHE A 25 5.33 -9.93 7.59
C PHE A 25 5.30 -8.82 6.55
N ASP A 26 6.40 -8.67 5.83
CA ASP A 26 6.46 -7.81 4.67
C ASP A 26 5.90 -8.60 3.48
N GLN A 27 4.89 -8.04 2.81
CA GLN A 27 4.30 -8.65 1.62
C GLN A 27 5.34 -8.79 0.51
N ARG A 28 5.02 -9.54 -0.55
CA ARG A 28 5.91 -9.72 -1.69
C ARG A 28 6.39 -8.38 -2.23
N GLY A 29 7.65 -8.28 -2.58
CA GLY A 29 8.27 -7.11 -3.19
C GLY A 29 8.52 -5.91 -2.28
N CYS A 30 8.16 -5.95 -0.98
CA CYS A 30 8.35 -4.81 -0.09
C CYS A 30 9.16 -5.14 1.18
N GLY A 31 9.63 -4.10 1.85
CA GLY A 31 10.39 -4.22 3.08
C GLY A 31 11.60 -5.14 2.94
N LYS A 32 11.64 -6.20 3.75
CA LYS A 32 12.70 -7.23 3.74
C LYS A 32 12.42 -8.37 2.75
N SER A 33 11.21 -8.48 2.22
CA SER A 33 10.85 -9.50 1.23
C SER A 33 11.48 -9.21 -0.12
N LYS A 34 11.95 -10.26 -0.79
CA LYS A 34 12.70 -10.16 -2.05
C LYS A 34 12.01 -10.99 -3.16
N PRO A 35 12.17 -10.58 -4.43
CA PRO A 35 12.88 -9.40 -4.97
C PRO A 35 12.15 -8.09 -4.66
N TYR A 36 12.89 -7.00 -4.38
CA TYR A 36 12.33 -5.71 -4.01
C TYR A 36 11.69 -4.99 -5.20
N GLY A 37 10.45 -4.52 -5.05
CA GLY A 37 9.69 -3.84 -6.11
C GLY A 37 9.24 -4.78 -7.24
N GLU A 38 9.28 -6.10 -7.02
CA GLU A 38 8.85 -7.10 -8.02
C GLU A 38 7.32 -7.20 -8.04
N THR A 39 6.76 -7.19 -9.25
CA THR A 39 5.32 -7.31 -9.49
C THR A 39 4.90 -8.67 -10.05
N LYS A 40 5.86 -9.45 -10.55
CA LYS A 40 5.58 -10.80 -11.05
C LYS A 40 5.07 -11.69 -9.91
N GLU A 41 3.97 -12.40 -10.18
CA GLU A 41 3.32 -13.27 -9.17
C GLU A 41 3.03 -12.51 -7.86
N ASN A 42 2.58 -11.25 -7.96
CA ASN A 42 2.28 -10.37 -6.82
C ASN A 42 0.85 -9.84 -6.91
N THR A 43 -0.08 -10.73 -7.20
CA THR A 43 -1.51 -10.44 -7.22
C THR A 43 -2.12 -10.54 -5.81
N THR A 44 -3.32 -10.04 -5.62
CA THR A 44 -4.06 -10.19 -4.36
C THR A 44 -4.25 -11.66 -3.98
N SER A 45 -4.48 -12.54 -4.97
CA SER A 45 -4.59 -14.00 -4.74
C SER A 45 -3.28 -14.61 -4.24
N ASP A 46 -2.14 -14.15 -4.74
CA ASP A 46 -0.84 -14.57 -4.26
C ASP A 46 -0.63 -14.16 -2.79
N LEU A 47 -1.04 -12.94 -2.41
CA LEU A 47 -0.95 -12.46 -1.03
C LEU A 47 -1.85 -13.25 -0.08
N ILE A 48 -3.05 -13.64 -0.52
CA ILE A 48 -3.95 -14.53 0.24
C ILE A 48 -3.28 -15.90 0.45
N SER A 49 -2.65 -16.45 -0.58
CA SER A 49 -1.93 -17.71 -0.51
C SER A 49 -0.74 -17.62 0.46
N ASP A 50 0.00 -16.51 0.44
CA ASP A 50 1.11 -16.28 1.39
C ASP A 50 0.65 -16.26 2.84
N ILE A 51 -0.50 -15.65 3.13
CA ILE A 51 -1.08 -15.67 4.47
C ILE A 51 -1.34 -17.11 4.90
N ASN A 52 -1.95 -17.92 4.04
CA ASN A 52 -2.21 -19.34 4.33
C ASN A 52 -0.90 -20.10 4.59
N LEU A 53 0.11 -19.92 3.75
CA LEU A 53 1.43 -20.57 3.93
C LEU A 53 2.07 -20.18 5.27
N ILE A 54 1.98 -18.91 5.66
CA ILE A 54 2.49 -18.46 6.97
C ILE A 54 1.75 -19.16 8.11
N LEU A 55 0.41 -19.19 8.07
CA LEU A 55 -0.38 -19.83 9.11
C LEU A 55 -0.12 -21.32 9.22
N ASP A 56 -0.02 -22.00 8.08
CA ASP A 56 0.28 -23.44 8.03
C ASP A 56 1.65 -23.76 8.59
N ASN A 57 2.67 -22.91 8.25
CA ASN A 57 4.02 -23.07 8.77
C ASN A 57 4.11 -22.92 10.31
N PHE A 58 3.23 -22.09 10.89
CA PHE A 58 3.13 -21.92 12.34
C PHE A 58 2.08 -22.83 12.99
N SER A 59 1.42 -23.71 12.22
CA SER A 59 0.33 -24.59 12.69
C SER A 59 -0.80 -23.79 13.38
N ILE A 60 -1.20 -22.67 12.75
CA ILE A 60 -2.26 -21.79 13.26
C ILE A 60 -3.52 -22.02 12.45
N ASP A 61 -4.56 -22.48 13.12
CA ASP A 61 -5.87 -22.75 12.50
C ASP A 61 -6.67 -21.46 12.32
N LYS A 62 -6.62 -20.54 13.30
CA LYS A 62 -7.49 -19.36 13.33
C LYS A 62 -6.78 -18.13 13.87
N ILE A 63 -7.01 -16.97 13.23
CA ILE A 63 -6.35 -15.70 13.57
C ILE A 63 -7.33 -14.55 13.81
N ASN A 64 -6.84 -13.56 14.57
CA ASN A 64 -7.39 -12.22 14.59
C ASN A 64 -6.57 -11.35 13.61
N ILE A 65 -7.23 -10.71 12.66
CA ILE A 65 -6.54 -9.88 11.66
C ILE A 65 -6.66 -8.41 12.02
N TYR A 66 -5.52 -7.70 11.98
CA TYR A 66 -5.47 -6.25 12.03
C TYR A 66 -4.99 -5.72 10.68
N GLY A 67 -5.84 -4.93 9.99
CA GLY A 67 -5.53 -4.36 8.68
C GLY A 67 -5.81 -2.86 8.62
N GLY A 68 -4.90 -2.10 8.02
CA GLY A 68 -5.07 -0.67 7.81
C GLY A 68 -4.87 -0.26 6.35
N SER A 69 -5.69 0.67 5.83
CA SER A 69 -5.64 1.12 4.43
C SER A 69 -5.79 -0.07 3.48
N TRP A 70 -4.90 -0.27 2.51
CA TRP A 70 -4.85 -1.50 1.68
C TRP A 70 -4.88 -2.78 2.52
N GLY A 71 -4.25 -2.79 3.68
CA GLY A 71 -4.32 -3.93 4.59
C GLY A 71 -5.74 -4.26 5.05
N SER A 72 -6.68 -3.30 5.04
CA SER A 72 -8.10 -3.57 5.30
C SER A 72 -8.76 -4.27 4.11
N THR A 73 -8.41 -3.89 2.89
CA THR A 73 -8.86 -4.57 1.66
C THR A 73 -8.40 -6.03 1.65
N LEU A 74 -7.11 -6.25 1.87
CA LEU A 74 -6.54 -7.60 1.90
C LEU A 74 -7.15 -8.45 3.04
N ALA A 75 -7.36 -7.86 4.23
CA ALA A 75 -7.99 -8.53 5.36
C ALA A 75 -9.43 -8.97 5.06
N LEU A 76 -10.22 -8.12 4.40
CA LEU A 76 -11.58 -8.44 3.97
C LEU A 76 -11.58 -9.57 2.95
N LEU A 77 -10.78 -9.45 1.89
CA LEU A 77 -10.67 -10.47 0.85
C LEU A 77 -10.17 -11.81 1.41
N TYR A 78 -9.21 -11.76 2.35
CA TYR A 78 -8.76 -12.97 3.03
C TYR A 78 -9.91 -13.63 3.82
N ALA A 79 -10.68 -12.85 4.58
CA ALA A 79 -11.78 -13.36 5.37
C ALA A 79 -12.93 -13.91 4.51
N GLU A 80 -13.20 -13.31 3.36
CA GLU A 80 -14.19 -13.83 2.40
C GLU A 80 -13.77 -15.17 1.79
N ASN A 81 -12.47 -15.32 1.51
CA ASN A 81 -11.93 -16.56 0.91
C ASN A 81 -11.66 -17.66 1.94
N ASN A 82 -11.43 -17.32 3.22
CA ASN A 82 -11.06 -18.25 4.28
C ASN A 82 -11.81 -17.94 5.60
N PRO A 83 -13.16 -17.92 5.60
CA PRO A 83 -13.94 -17.48 6.76
C PRO A 83 -13.72 -18.35 8.01
N GLU A 84 -13.41 -19.63 7.82
CA GLU A 84 -13.12 -20.56 8.91
C GLU A 84 -11.82 -20.24 9.65
N ARG A 85 -10.87 -19.60 8.96
CA ARG A 85 -9.56 -19.23 9.51
C ARG A 85 -9.53 -17.85 10.20
N VAL A 86 -10.64 -17.12 10.18
CA VAL A 86 -10.71 -15.75 10.76
C VAL A 86 -11.62 -15.74 11.99
N ALA A 87 -11.06 -15.35 13.12
CA ALA A 87 -11.81 -15.16 14.36
C ALA A 87 -12.40 -13.76 14.44
N THR A 88 -11.59 -12.73 14.19
CA THR A 88 -12.01 -11.32 14.22
C THR A 88 -11.25 -10.50 13.19
N LEU A 89 -11.88 -9.41 12.74
CA LEU A 89 -11.26 -8.36 11.92
C LEU A 89 -11.24 -7.03 12.69
N THR A 90 -10.09 -6.42 12.78
CA THR A 90 -9.93 -5.04 13.25
C THR A 90 -9.38 -4.22 12.09
N LEU A 91 -10.22 -3.35 11.54
CA LEU A 91 -9.90 -2.57 10.35
C LEU A 91 -9.75 -1.08 10.69
N ARG A 92 -8.71 -0.44 10.15
CA ARG A 92 -8.43 0.99 10.33
C ARG A 92 -8.25 1.67 8.98
N GLY A 93 -8.84 2.87 8.82
CA GLY A 93 -8.76 3.60 7.55
C GLY A 93 -9.22 2.71 6.40
N VAL A 94 -10.46 2.20 6.52
CA VAL A 94 -11.00 1.21 5.59
C VAL A 94 -10.96 1.74 4.17
N PHE A 95 -10.30 0.99 3.30
CA PHE A 95 -10.19 1.25 1.88
C PHE A 95 -10.71 0.03 1.13
N LEU A 96 -11.64 0.21 0.20
CA LEU A 96 -12.26 -0.89 -0.53
C LEU A 96 -11.68 -1.08 -1.94
N CYS A 97 -10.74 -0.23 -2.34
CA CYS A 97 -10.07 -0.28 -3.63
C CYS A 97 -11.05 -0.26 -4.82
N ARG A 98 -12.20 0.44 -4.66
CA ARG A 98 -13.17 0.62 -5.76
C ARG A 98 -12.62 1.64 -6.75
N SER A 99 -13.06 1.55 -8.00
CA SER A 99 -12.65 2.51 -9.04
C SER A 99 -12.95 3.98 -8.66
N ASP A 100 -14.03 4.22 -7.91
CA ASP A 100 -14.35 5.58 -7.45
C ASP A 100 -13.41 6.05 -6.32
N ASP A 101 -12.99 5.16 -5.41
CA ASP A 101 -12.01 5.46 -4.37
C ASP A 101 -10.66 5.83 -4.98
N ILE A 102 -10.21 5.06 -5.98
CA ILE A 102 -8.97 5.28 -6.73
C ILE A 102 -9.04 6.59 -7.51
N LYS A 103 -10.11 6.82 -8.27
CA LYS A 103 -10.31 8.07 -9.02
C LYS A 103 -10.34 9.28 -8.11
N TRP A 104 -11.04 9.18 -6.98
CA TRP A 104 -11.11 10.28 -6.01
C TRP A 104 -9.74 10.64 -5.47
N PHE A 105 -8.90 9.64 -5.23
CA PHE A 105 -7.58 9.86 -4.62
C PHE A 105 -6.51 10.32 -5.63
N TYR A 106 -6.47 9.73 -6.83
CA TYR A 106 -5.38 9.92 -7.79
C TYR A 106 -5.74 10.76 -9.02
N GLN A 107 -7.03 11.04 -9.27
CA GLN A 107 -7.45 11.79 -10.45
C GLN A 107 -8.14 13.13 -10.11
N HIS A 108 -9.02 13.12 -9.11
CA HIS A 108 -9.76 14.32 -8.65
C HIS A 108 -10.33 14.04 -7.26
N GLY A 109 -10.74 15.10 -6.54
CA GLY A 109 -11.36 14.98 -5.22
C GLY A 109 -10.33 15.23 -4.10
N ALA A 110 -9.38 14.36 -3.84
CA ALA A 110 -8.31 14.61 -2.86
C ALA A 110 -7.49 15.86 -3.22
N SER A 111 -7.39 16.21 -4.49
CA SER A 111 -6.80 17.45 -5.00
C SER A 111 -7.43 18.72 -4.41
N GLU A 112 -8.74 18.71 -4.12
CA GLU A 112 -9.46 19.84 -3.53
C GLU A 112 -9.09 20.05 -2.06
N ILE A 113 -8.71 18.96 -1.36
CA ILE A 113 -8.30 18.99 0.06
C ILE A 113 -6.83 19.36 0.19
N TYR A 114 -5.98 18.88 -0.72
CA TYR A 114 -4.53 19.04 -0.68
C TYR A 114 -3.95 19.71 -1.95
N PRO A 115 -4.43 20.91 -2.36
CA PRO A 115 -4.07 21.50 -3.66
C PRO A 115 -2.56 21.74 -3.82
N HIS A 116 -1.84 22.15 -2.76
CA HIS A 116 -0.40 22.41 -2.84
C HIS A 116 0.43 21.14 -3.08
N TYR A 117 -0.01 19.99 -2.57
CA TYR A 117 0.65 18.71 -2.81
C TYR A 117 0.26 18.14 -4.17
N TRP A 118 -1.00 18.38 -4.58
CA TRP A 118 -1.50 18.01 -5.89
C TRP A 118 -0.75 18.69 -7.04
N GLU A 119 -0.43 19.98 -6.92
CA GLU A 119 0.37 20.69 -7.93
C GLU A 119 1.72 19.99 -8.17
N LYS A 120 2.38 19.51 -7.13
CA LYS A 120 3.65 18.78 -7.24
C LYS A 120 3.45 17.42 -7.90
N TYR A 121 2.45 16.66 -7.45
CA TYR A 121 2.08 15.37 -8.03
C TYR A 121 1.78 15.53 -9.52
N LEU A 122 1.01 16.53 -9.91
CA LEU A 122 0.63 16.81 -11.29
C LEU A 122 1.79 17.35 -12.15
N SER A 123 2.81 17.97 -11.55
CA SER A 123 3.87 18.69 -12.26
C SER A 123 4.71 17.83 -13.21
N ILE A 124 4.80 16.53 -12.96
CA ILE A 124 5.56 15.60 -13.81
C ILE A 124 4.72 15.00 -14.94
N VAL A 125 3.39 15.20 -14.89
CA VAL A 125 2.45 14.71 -15.91
C VAL A 125 2.26 15.79 -16.99
N SER A 126 2.55 15.44 -18.24
CA SER A 126 2.32 16.34 -19.37
C SER A 126 0.84 16.74 -19.47
N GLU A 127 0.56 17.98 -19.90
CA GLU A 127 -0.83 18.50 -19.98
C GLU A 127 -1.74 17.60 -20.79
N SER A 128 -1.25 17.05 -21.89
CA SER A 128 -2.01 16.15 -22.77
C SER A 128 -2.43 14.82 -22.11
N LYS A 129 -1.76 14.42 -21.00
CA LYS A 129 -2.04 13.17 -20.28
C LYS A 129 -2.79 13.38 -18.97
N ARG A 130 -3.12 14.61 -18.59
CA ARG A 130 -3.79 14.91 -17.31
C ARG A 130 -5.23 14.45 -17.22
N ASN A 131 -5.82 14.05 -18.35
CA ASN A 131 -7.16 13.44 -18.35
C ASN A 131 -7.15 12.00 -17.77
N ASP A 132 -5.97 11.35 -17.75
CA ASP A 132 -5.77 10.02 -17.15
C ASP A 132 -4.40 9.98 -16.47
N ILE A 133 -4.37 10.52 -15.26
CA ILE A 133 -3.14 10.66 -14.46
C ILE A 133 -2.62 9.28 -14.04
N LEU A 134 -3.52 8.33 -13.74
CA LEU A 134 -3.15 6.98 -13.36
C LEU A 134 -2.35 6.28 -14.46
N SER A 135 -2.87 6.27 -15.69
CA SER A 135 -2.15 5.70 -16.82
C SER A 135 -0.83 6.41 -17.11
N ALA A 136 -0.80 7.75 -16.95
CA ALA A 136 0.43 8.52 -17.13
C ALA A 136 1.51 8.14 -16.09
N TYR A 137 1.11 7.99 -14.83
CA TYR A 137 2.02 7.53 -13.77
C TYR A 137 2.46 6.08 -13.99
N TYR A 138 1.56 5.19 -14.35
CA TYR A 138 1.90 3.80 -14.67
C TYR A 138 3.00 3.72 -15.74
N GLU A 139 2.85 4.43 -16.86
CA GLU A 139 3.85 4.49 -17.91
C GLU A 139 5.21 5.00 -17.41
N MET A 140 5.21 6.06 -16.57
CA MET A 140 6.43 6.63 -16.04
C MET A 140 7.10 5.71 -15.00
N ILE A 141 6.33 5.13 -14.08
CA ILE A 141 6.82 4.21 -13.04
C ILE A 141 7.48 2.99 -13.65
N HIS A 142 6.88 2.44 -14.71
CA HIS A 142 7.38 1.25 -15.41
C HIS A 142 8.26 1.57 -16.62
N SER A 143 8.72 2.81 -16.76
CA SER A 143 9.64 3.23 -17.82
C SER A 143 10.99 2.50 -17.72
N SER A 144 11.57 2.18 -18.88
CA SER A 144 12.96 1.71 -18.98
C SER A 144 13.99 2.78 -18.67
N ASP A 145 13.62 4.08 -18.76
CA ASP A 145 14.45 5.20 -18.27
C ASP A 145 14.37 5.26 -16.74
N GLU A 146 15.47 4.89 -16.11
CA GLU A 146 15.58 4.81 -14.65
C GLU A 146 15.34 6.15 -13.96
N THR A 147 15.71 7.25 -14.59
CA THR A 147 15.52 8.60 -14.05
C THR A 147 14.04 8.96 -14.00
N THR A 148 13.33 8.73 -15.08
CA THR A 148 11.87 8.90 -15.17
C THR A 148 11.15 8.02 -14.16
N SER A 149 11.51 6.74 -14.10
CA SER A 149 10.89 5.78 -13.19
C SER A 149 11.07 6.19 -11.72
N LYS A 150 12.30 6.51 -11.30
CA LYS A 150 12.59 6.94 -9.92
C LYS A 150 11.84 8.22 -9.54
N ARG A 151 11.80 9.20 -10.47
CA ARG A 151 11.07 10.44 -10.23
C ARG A 151 9.58 10.20 -10.07
N ALA A 152 8.98 9.37 -10.91
CA ALA A 152 7.57 9.03 -10.83
C ALA A 152 7.24 8.28 -9.54
N CYS A 153 8.04 7.28 -9.16
CA CYS A 153 7.89 6.58 -7.89
C CYS A 153 7.93 7.53 -6.69
N LYS A 154 8.87 8.48 -6.71
CA LYS A 154 9.01 9.46 -5.64
C LYS A 154 7.79 10.37 -5.52
N GLU A 155 7.32 10.97 -6.61
CA GLU A 155 6.17 11.89 -6.56
C GLU A 155 4.87 11.14 -6.22
N TRP A 156 4.70 9.91 -6.68
CA TRP A 156 3.60 9.03 -6.28
C TRP A 156 3.59 8.83 -4.76
N SER A 157 4.69 8.36 -4.22
CA SER A 157 4.82 8.06 -2.80
C SER A 157 4.69 9.30 -1.92
N LEU A 158 5.26 10.44 -2.35
CA LEU A 158 5.12 11.71 -1.65
C LEU A 158 3.68 12.26 -1.67
N TRP A 159 2.94 12.03 -2.74
CA TRP A 159 1.50 12.35 -2.78
C TRP A 159 0.76 11.60 -1.68
N GLU A 160 0.96 10.30 -1.57
CA GLU A 160 0.35 9.49 -0.51
C GLU A 160 0.80 9.90 0.89
N GLY A 161 2.09 10.05 1.12
CA GLY A 161 2.61 10.45 2.41
C GLY A 161 2.05 11.79 2.90
N ARG A 162 1.93 12.77 1.98
CA ARG A 162 1.43 14.11 2.27
C ARG A 162 -0.09 14.16 2.46
N SER A 163 -0.84 13.27 1.82
CA SER A 163 -2.30 13.21 1.90
C SER A 163 -2.83 12.17 2.88
N SER A 164 -1.95 11.36 3.49
CA SER A 164 -2.33 10.31 4.44
C SER A 164 -2.90 10.84 5.77
N CYS A 165 -2.65 12.09 6.10
CA CYS A 165 -3.20 12.79 7.27
C CYS A 165 -3.32 14.29 7.02
N LEU A 166 -4.18 14.96 7.79
CA LEU A 166 -4.48 16.38 7.60
C LEU A 166 -3.23 17.27 7.74
N LEU A 167 -2.38 16.94 8.70
CA LEU A 167 -1.10 17.64 8.95
C LEU A 167 0.03 16.58 8.94
N PRO A 168 0.63 16.31 7.78
CA PRO A 168 1.68 15.32 7.67
C PRO A 168 2.95 15.79 8.40
N SER A 169 3.54 14.88 9.19
CA SER A 169 4.86 15.11 9.78
C SER A 169 5.96 14.70 8.80
N ASN A 170 7.17 15.25 8.99
CA ASN A 170 8.33 14.84 8.22
C ASN A 170 8.61 13.34 8.35
N GLU A 171 8.41 12.76 9.54
CA GLU A 171 8.59 11.32 9.78
C GLU A 171 7.68 10.46 8.88
N VAL A 172 6.43 10.89 8.67
CA VAL A 172 5.51 10.20 7.75
C VAL A 172 5.98 10.34 6.31
N ILE A 173 6.36 11.55 5.90
CA ILE A 173 6.84 11.83 4.53
C ILE A 173 8.10 11.02 4.24
N ASP A 174 9.06 11.00 5.15
CA ASP A 174 10.32 10.27 5.01
C ASP A 174 10.09 8.76 4.90
N ALA A 175 9.18 8.21 5.71
CA ALA A 175 8.81 6.79 5.65
C ALA A 175 8.22 6.38 4.28
N PHE A 176 7.46 7.28 3.64
CA PHE A 176 6.96 7.06 2.28
C PHE A 176 8.06 7.21 1.23
N ASP A 177 8.99 8.16 1.39
CA ASP A 177 10.12 8.33 0.46
C ASP A 177 11.07 7.12 0.49
N GLU A 178 11.32 6.54 1.67
CA GLU A 178 12.15 5.35 1.84
C GLU A 178 11.63 4.11 1.09
N CYS A 179 10.31 3.95 0.97
CA CYS A 179 9.69 2.82 0.27
C CYS A 179 9.15 3.18 -1.13
N ALA A 180 9.47 4.37 -1.66
CA ALA A 180 8.85 4.93 -2.85
C ALA A 180 8.85 3.98 -4.07
N ILE A 181 9.94 3.26 -4.31
CA ILE A 181 10.06 2.36 -5.47
C ILE A 181 9.11 1.15 -5.33
N SER A 182 9.14 0.47 -4.19
CA SER A 182 8.29 -0.71 -3.99
C SER A 182 6.82 -0.32 -3.87
N LEU A 183 6.52 0.79 -3.17
CA LEU A 183 5.18 1.31 -3.03
C LEU A 183 4.59 1.61 -4.42
N ALA A 184 5.18 2.53 -5.17
CA ALA A 184 4.64 2.96 -6.45
C ALA A 184 4.54 1.82 -7.47
N LYS A 185 5.54 0.94 -7.58
CA LYS A 185 5.51 -0.20 -8.52
C LYS A 185 4.42 -1.20 -8.20
N ILE A 186 4.21 -1.51 -6.94
CA ILE A 186 3.25 -2.53 -6.53
C ILE A 186 1.82 -1.96 -6.53
N GLU A 187 1.64 -0.70 -6.12
CA GLU A 187 0.32 -0.06 -6.13
C GLU A 187 -0.21 0.24 -7.53
N SER A 188 0.68 0.61 -8.45
CA SER A 188 0.29 0.90 -9.84
C SER A 188 0.07 -0.36 -10.69
N HIS A 189 0.48 -1.52 -10.20
CA HIS A 189 0.33 -2.82 -10.88
C HIS A 189 -1.05 -3.42 -10.63
#